data_05fd3612cd5044799b3388b59a6f230e
#
_entry.id   05fd3612cd5044799b3388b59a6f230e
#
_cell.length_a   1.000
_cell.length_b   1.000
_cell.length_c   1.000
_cell.angle_alpha   90.00
_cell.angle_beta   90.00
_cell.angle_gamma   90.00
#
_symmetry.space_group_name_H-M   'P 1'
#
loop_
_entity.id
_entity.type
_entity.pdbx_description
1 polymer ?
#
loop_
_entity_poly.entity_id
_entity_poly.type
_entity_poly.pdbx_seq_one_letter_code
_entity_poly.pdbx_strand_id
1 'polypeptide(L)'
;MFAVVALGGVRRAVTCSVRLGTATCRHLLVVDDPLRILLAMHFEDRLQRCWHRLPSMLCVGLDPDLRRLPEIVLREADPVFAFNKAIIDATADFCCAFKPQIAYYAAVGAERSLERTMGYLANRFPEHLRLLDAKRGDIGDTAGMYAVEAFDRYDADALTANPYLGPEGFAPFVARADRGCFLLCRTSNAGSDVLQGHGDPPLFEQIAKAASSQWNSNRNLGLVAGATDAAALGRIRRIAPDLPLLVPGIGAQGGDLAETLFHGARPDGFGLLINSSRGVIYASSGADFAEAARVAAQATHLGIQQALAAMTRLGSN
;
A
#
# COMPACT_ATOMS: atom_id res chain seq x y z
N MET A 1 35.51 -7.98 1.86
CA MET A 1 35.52 -9.44 1.82
C MET A 1 34.50 -9.90 2.87
N PHE A 2 33.43 -10.50 2.43
CA PHE A 2 32.37 -10.98 3.32
C PHE A 2 32.64 -12.45 3.66
N ALA A 3 32.71 -12.78 4.94
CA ALA A 3 32.80 -14.16 5.40
C ALA A 3 31.50 -14.49 6.18
N VAL A 4 30.79 -15.53 5.76
CA VAL A 4 29.61 -16.06 6.47
C VAL A 4 30.09 -17.20 7.36
N VAL A 5 29.94 -17.05 8.66
CA VAL A 5 30.21 -18.14 9.63
C VAL A 5 28.84 -18.66 10.10
N ALA A 6 28.52 -19.89 9.75
CA ALA A 6 27.33 -20.58 10.24
C ALA A 6 27.65 -21.23 11.59
N LEU A 7 27.02 -20.71 12.64
CA LEU A 7 26.95 -21.37 13.95
C LEU A 7 25.56 -22.03 14.06
N GLY A 8 25.55 -23.31 14.39
CA GLY A 8 24.33 -24.11 14.47
C GLY A 8 23.32 -23.55 15.46
N GLY A 9 22.10 -23.33 14.99
CA GLY A 9 20.94 -22.85 15.76
C GLY A 9 20.65 -21.36 15.59
N VAL A 10 19.78 -21.02 14.65
CA VAL A 10 18.94 -19.81 14.51
C VAL A 10 19.59 -18.40 14.57
N ARG A 11 20.91 -18.24 14.65
CA ARG A 11 21.56 -16.91 14.65
C ARG A 11 22.52 -16.77 13.48
N ARG A 12 22.24 -15.88 12.52
CA ARG A 12 23.18 -15.49 11.46
C ARG A 12 23.86 -14.18 11.84
N ALA A 13 25.17 -14.22 12.05
CA ALA A 13 25.99 -13.04 12.26
C ALA A 13 26.65 -12.63 10.94
N VAL A 14 26.51 -11.37 10.55
CA VAL A 14 27.22 -10.77 9.40
C VAL A 14 28.32 -9.87 9.95
N THR A 15 29.57 -10.15 9.60
CA THR A 15 30.72 -9.33 9.99
C THR A 15 31.00 -8.31 8.90
N CYS A 16 30.81 -7.03 9.20
CA CYS A 16 31.23 -5.93 8.34
C CYS A 16 32.59 -5.41 8.81
N SER A 17 33.59 -5.40 7.92
CA SER A 17 34.91 -4.83 8.21
C SER A 17 35.11 -3.56 7.42
N VAL A 18 35.20 -2.42 8.09
CA VAL A 18 35.54 -1.13 7.50
C VAL A 18 36.97 -0.78 7.89
N ARG A 19 37.82 -0.52 6.88
CA ARG A 19 39.20 0.00 7.11
C ARG A 19 39.15 1.53 7.12
N LEU A 20 39.51 2.10 8.24
CA LEU A 20 39.79 3.52 8.38
C LEU A 20 41.26 3.67 8.82
N GLY A 21 42.15 3.90 7.83
CA GLY A 21 43.58 4.00 8.10
C GLY A 21 44.21 2.65 8.57
N THR A 22 45.04 2.69 9.60
CA THR A 22 45.74 1.50 10.18
C THR A 22 44.91 0.72 11.19
N ALA A 23 43.69 1.17 11.55
CA ALA A 23 42.84 0.48 12.52
C ALA A 23 41.72 -0.29 11.82
N THR A 24 41.59 -1.60 12.19
CA THR A 24 40.47 -2.43 11.74
C THR A 24 39.46 -2.53 12.88
N CYS A 25 38.34 -1.89 12.74
CA CYS A 25 37.22 -2.03 13.69
C CYS A 25 36.28 -3.15 13.20
N ARG A 26 36.13 -4.20 13.98
CA ARG A 26 35.19 -5.29 13.70
C ARG A 26 33.94 -5.06 14.52
N HIS A 27 32.85 -4.66 13.88
CA HIS A 27 31.54 -4.65 14.51
C HIS A 27 30.83 -5.94 14.17
N LEU A 28 30.50 -6.73 15.18
CA LEU A 28 29.60 -7.86 15.08
C LEU A 28 28.18 -7.28 15.10
N LEU A 29 27.56 -7.17 13.91
CA LEU A 29 26.14 -6.87 13.81
C LEU A 29 25.38 -8.19 13.98
N VAL A 30 24.87 -8.44 15.17
CA VAL A 30 23.87 -9.51 15.39
C VAL A 30 22.59 -9.06 14.72
N VAL A 31 22.30 -9.59 13.53
CA VAL A 31 21.07 -9.30 12.77
C VAL A 31 20.04 -10.35 13.19
N ASP A 32 19.44 -10.17 14.36
CA ASP A 32 18.35 -11.04 14.86
C ASP A 32 17.09 -10.25 15.21
N ASP A 33 17.02 -8.99 14.78
CA ASP A 33 15.78 -8.20 14.92
C ASP A 33 15.01 -8.25 13.61
N PRO A 34 13.87 -9.00 13.53
CA PRO A 34 13.02 -9.05 12.34
C PRO A 34 12.57 -7.65 11.88
N LEU A 35 12.49 -6.67 12.79
CA LEU A 35 12.22 -5.27 12.46
C LEU A 35 13.37 -4.62 11.66
N ARG A 36 14.63 -4.93 11.97
CA ARG A 36 15.79 -4.42 11.21
C ARG A 36 15.90 -5.01 9.82
N ILE A 37 15.52 -6.27 9.65
CA ILE A 37 15.48 -6.93 8.33
C ILE A 37 14.41 -6.27 7.47
N LEU A 38 13.24 -5.96 8.03
CA LEU A 38 12.14 -5.26 7.34
C LEU A 38 12.52 -3.83 6.95
N LEU A 39 13.29 -3.12 7.79
CA LEU A 39 13.72 -1.74 7.54
C LEU A 39 14.80 -1.62 6.43
N ALA A 40 15.55 -2.70 6.15
CA ALA A 40 16.58 -2.73 5.09
C ALA A 40 16.09 -3.41 3.80
N MET A 41 14.82 -3.84 3.75
CA MET A 41 14.26 -4.58 2.63
C MET A 41 13.82 -3.62 1.52
N HIS A 42 14.12 -4.00 0.28
CA HIS A 42 13.61 -3.30 -0.89
C HIS A 42 12.06 -3.31 -0.90
N PHE A 43 11.43 -2.24 -1.40
CA PHE A 43 9.96 -2.12 -1.39
C PHE A 43 9.26 -3.29 -2.09
N GLU A 44 9.77 -3.73 -3.25
CA GLU A 44 9.21 -4.86 -3.98
C GLU A 44 9.20 -6.14 -3.15
N ASP A 45 10.32 -6.46 -2.48
CA ASP A 45 10.44 -7.65 -1.62
C ASP A 45 9.49 -7.56 -0.42
N ARG A 46 9.34 -6.35 0.15
CA ARG A 46 8.38 -6.08 1.22
C ARG A 46 6.95 -6.33 0.78
N LEU A 47 6.56 -5.82 -0.40
CA LEU A 47 5.22 -5.98 -0.95
C LEU A 47 4.91 -7.46 -1.26
N GLN A 48 5.86 -8.18 -1.86
CA GLN A 48 5.75 -9.62 -2.09
C GLN A 48 5.51 -10.36 -0.77
N ARG A 49 6.29 -10.03 0.26
CA ARG A 49 6.12 -10.64 1.58
C ARG A 49 4.74 -10.36 2.20
N CYS A 50 4.21 -9.13 2.06
CA CYS A 50 2.86 -8.80 2.52
C CYS A 50 1.79 -9.68 1.86
N TRP A 51 1.89 -9.93 0.55
CA TRP A 51 0.95 -10.78 -0.17
C TRP A 51 1.04 -12.26 0.21
N HIS A 52 2.27 -12.78 0.45
CA HIS A 52 2.48 -14.21 0.69
C HIS A 52 2.22 -14.64 2.13
N ARG A 53 2.35 -13.74 3.07
CA ARG A 53 2.17 -14.07 4.49
C ARG A 53 0.71 -14.40 4.85
N LEU A 54 -0.20 -13.59 4.38
CA LEU A 54 -1.62 -13.89 4.30
C LEU A 54 -1.94 -13.85 2.82
N PRO A 55 -2.32 -14.95 2.16
CA PRO A 55 -2.61 -14.91 0.72
C PRO A 55 -3.83 -14.01 0.47
N SER A 56 -3.63 -12.72 0.64
CA SER A 56 -4.62 -11.66 0.55
C SER A 56 -4.07 -10.49 -0.27
N MET A 57 -4.92 -9.93 -1.11
CA MET A 57 -4.70 -8.66 -1.79
C MET A 57 -5.60 -7.55 -1.24
N LEU A 58 -6.33 -7.80 -0.15
CA LEU A 58 -7.17 -6.79 0.48
C LEU A 58 -6.30 -5.71 1.13
N CYS A 59 -6.63 -4.46 0.83
CA CYS A 59 -6.11 -3.25 1.47
C CYS A 59 -7.27 -2.56 2.19
N VAL A 60 -7.22 -2.47 3.51
CA VAL A 60 -8.26 -1.79 4.30
C VAL A 60 -7.97 -0.30 4.36
N GLY A 61 -8.90 0.52 3.85
CA GLY A 61 -8.80 1.97 3.94
C GLY A 61 -9.22 2.47 5.33
N LEU A 62 -8.42 3.37 5.90
CA LEU A 62 -8.68 4.02 7.20
C LEU A 62 -9.03 5.50 6.96
N ASP A 63 -10.29 5.74 6.63
CA ASP A 63 -10.84 7.05 6.25
C ASP A 63 -11.88 7.49 7.32
N PRO A 64 -11.45 7.83 8.58
CA PRO A 64 -12.35 8.11 9.69
C PRO A 64 -13.06 9.46 9.53
N ASP A 65 -14.38 9.43 9.39
CA ASP A 65 -15.25 10.61 9.41
C ASP A 65 -15.91 10.71 10.78
N LEU A 66 -15.61 11.76 11.55
CA LEU A 66 -16.13 11.98 12.90
C LEU A 66 -17.66 11.89 12.98
N ARG A 67 -18.36 12.26 11.90
CA ARG A 67 -19.84 12.21 11.82
C ARG A 67 -20.39 10.80 11.73
N ARG A 68 -19.54 9.81 11.48
CA ARG A 68 -19.90 8.41 11.26
C ARG A 68 -19.30 7.46 12.31
N LEU A 69 -18.49 8.00 13.22
CA LEU A 69 -17.90 7.19 14.28
C LEU A 69 -19.01 6.76 15.28
N PRO A 70 -18.97 5.50 15.78
CA PRO A 70 -19.86 5.06 16.83
C PRO A 70 -19.78 5.91 18.10
N GLU A 71 -20.89 6.14 18.79
CA GLU A 71 -20.92 6.96 20.01
C GLU A 71 -19.93 6.49 21.07
N ILE A 72 -19.73 5.19 21.19
CA ILE A 72 -18.79 4.62 22.16
C ILE A 72 -17.35 5.09 21.89
N VAL A 73 -16.98 5.25 20.62
CA VAL A 73 -15.66 5.71 20.19
C VAL A 73 -15.51 7.22 20.37
N LEU A 74 -16.59 7.99 20.16
CA LEU A 74 -16.57 9.46 20.32
C LEU A 74 -16.33 9.90 21.77
N ARG A 75 -16.46 9.01 22.74
CA ARG A 75 -16.16 9.25 24.17
C ARG A 75 -14.69 9.06 24.52
N GLU A 76 -13.89 8.51 23.62
CA GLU A 76 -12.46 8.31 23.82
C GLU A 76 -11.68 9.64 23.74
N ALA A 77 -10.55 9.71 24.43
CA ALA A 77 -9.69 10.91 24.42
C ALA A 77 -9.12 11.24 23.03
N ASP A 78 -8.96 10.21 22.18
CA ASP A 78 -8.57 10.33 20.78
C ASP A 78 -9.46 9.37 19.95
N PRO A 79 -10.66 9.83 19.57
CA PRO A 79 -11.64 8.97 18.92
C PRO A 79 -11.19 8.46 17.55
N VAL A 80 -10.41 9.25 16.81
CA VAL A 80 -9.87 8.85 15.50
C VAL A 80 -8.90 7.69 15.65
N PHE A 81 -7.97 7.77 16.58
CA PHE A 81 -7.03 6.68 16.85
C PHE A 81 -7.73 5.46 17.44
N ALA A 82 -8.65 5.64 18.38
CA ALA A 82 -9.39 4.54 19.00
C ALA A 82 -10.19 3.75 17.96
N PHE A 83 -10.87 4.45 17.04
CA PHE A 83 -11.57 3.83 15.91
C PHE A 83 -10.61 3.04 15.02
N ASN A 84 -9.55 3.70 14.53
CA ASN A 84 -8.57 3.05 13.67
C ASN A 84 -7.97 1.80 14.32
N LYS A 85 -7.58 1.91 15.60
CA LYS A 85 -7.03 0.78 16.36
C LYS A 85 -7.98 -0.40 16.39
N ALA A 86 -9.25 -0.18 16.69
CA ALA A 86 -10.26 -1.24 16.75
C ALA A 86 -10.48 -1.89 15.36
N ILE A 87 -10.53 -1.08 14.28
CA ILE A 87 -10.62 -1.59 12.90
C ILE A 87 -9.39 -2.41 12.53
N ILE A 88 -8.18 -1.93 12.83
CA ILE A 88 -6.93 -2.64 12.55
C ILE A 88 -6.91 -3.99 13.26
N ASP A 89 -7.18 -4.01 14.57
CA ASP A 89 -7.19 -5.24 15.38
C ASP A 89 -8.20 -6.26 14.85
N ALA A 90 -9.36 -5.80 14.37
CA ALA A 90 -10.41 -6.66 13.85
C ALA A 90 -10.12 -7.21 12.44
N THR A 91 -9.37 -6.50 11.60
CA THR A 91 -9.26 -6.81 10.16
C THR A 91 -7.88 -7.29 9.71
N ALA A 92 -6.85 -7.18 10.56
CA ALA A 92 -5.47 -7.52 10.20
C ALA A 92 -5.29 -8.97 9.71
N ASP A 93 -6.07 -9.91 10.21
CA ASP A 93 -6.02 -11.32 9.78
C ASP A 93 -6.45 -11.53 8.32
N PHE A 94 -7.10 -10.55 7.69
CA PHE A 94 -7.72 -10.69 6.36
C PHE A 94 -7.12 -9.79 5.28
N CYS A 95 -6.24 -8.85 5.64
CA CYS A 95 -5.69 -7.88 4.70
C CYS A 95 -4.16 -7.89 4.70
N CYS A 96 -3.55 -7.50 3.57
CA CYS A 96 -2.11 -7.35 3.44
C CYS A 96 -1.62 -5.91 3.67
N ALA A 97 -2.54 -4.95 3.70
CA ALA A 97 -2.22 -3.53 3.76
C ALA A 97 -3.28 -2.71 4.49
N PHE A 98 -2.85 -1.60 5.11
CA PHE A 98 -3.71 -0.55 5.61
C PHE A 98 -3.39 0.77 4.91
N LYS A 99 -4.44 1.52 4.54
CA LYS A 99 -4.30 2.74 3.76
C LYS A 99 -5.07 3.91 4.37
N PRO A 100 -4.50 4.65 5.32
CA PRO A 100 -5.08 5.92 5.76
C PRO A 100 -5.06 6.97 4.64
N GLN A 101 -6.18 7.70 4.50
CA GLN A 101 -6.29 8.84 3.59
C GLN A 101 -6.07 10.14 4.37
N ILE A 102 -4.94 10.82 4.08
CA ILE A 102 -4.47 11.97 4.86
C ILE A 102 -5.51 13.09 5.00
N ALA A 103 -6.37 13.30 3.99
CA ALA A 103 -7.38 14.36 4.01
C ALA A 103 -8.39 14.22 5.16
N TYR A 104 -8.73 12.98 5.57
CA TYR A 104 -9.66 12.77 6.70
C TYR A 104 -9.06 13.18 8.05
N TYR A 105 -7.75 13.13 8.17
CA TYR A 105 -7.05 13.54 9.39
C TYR A 105 -6.76 15.05 9.39
N ALA A 106 -6.21 15.57 8.30
CA ALA A 106 -5.89 16.98 8.18
C ALA A 106 -7.13 17.88 8.30
N ALA A 107 -8.27 17.46 7.74
CA ALA A 107 -9.51 18.24 7.78
C ALA A 107 -10.04 18.49 9.20
N VAL A 108 -9.64 17.68 10.18
CA VAL A 108 -10.13 17.77 11.57
C VAL A 108 -8.99 17.98 12.58
N GLY A 109 -7.78 18.29 12.11
CA GLY A 109 -6.60 18.52 12.98
C GLY A 109 -6.14 17.25 13.70
N ALA A 110 -6.34 16.06 13.10
CA ALA A 110 -6.04 14.77 13.70
C ALA A 110 -4.74 14.14 13.18
N GLU A 111 -3.75 14.95 12.78
CA GLU A 111 -2.44 14.46 12.29
C GLU A 111 -1.71 13.62 13.34
N ARG A 112 -1.85 13.97 14.63
CA ARG A 112 -1.31 13.16 15.74
C ARG A 112 -1.98 11.78 15.83
N SER A 113 -3.27 11.69 15.54
CA SER A 113 -3.98 10.40 15.49
C SER A 113 -3.50 9.55 14.31
N LEU A 114 -3.14 10.19 13.18
CA LEU A 114 -2.49 9.51 12.06
C LEU A 114 -1.10 8.98 12.44
N GLU A 115 -0.26 9.79 13.07
CA GLU A 115 1.06 9.36 13.58
C GLU A 115 0.93 8.16 14.54
N ARG A 116 -0.02 8.22 15.48
CA ARG A 116 -0.32 7.12 16.40
C ARG A 116 -0.80 5.86 15.68
N THR A 117 -1.65 6.01 14.66
CA THR A 117 -2.15 4.90 13.84
C THR A 117 -1.02 4.22 13.08
N MET A 118 -0.16 4.99 12.43
CA MET A 118 1.00 4.46 11.71
C MET A 118 2.01 3.78 12.65
N GLY A 119 2.29 4.40 13.80
CA GLY A 119 3.14 3.80 14.84
C GLY A 119 2.55 2.51 15.43
N TYR A 120 1.22 2.47 15.60
CA TYR A 120 0.55 1.24 16.04
C TYR A 120 0.71 0.10 15.03
N LEU A 121 0.50 0.39 13.75
CA LEU A 121 0.72 -0.57 12.66
C LEU A 121 2.17 -1.05 12.62
N ALA A 122 3.14 -0.14 12.71
CA ALA A 122 4.56 -0.49 12.69
C ALA A 122 4.96 -1.45 13.83
N ASN A 123 4.41 -1.24 15.02
CA ASN A 123 4.78 -2.02 16.21
C ASN A 123 4.01 -3.34 16.35
N ARG A 124 2.72 -3.37 15.99
CA ARG A 124 1.85 -4.53 16.23
C ARG A 124 1.66 -5.40 15.01
N PHE A 125 1.76 -4.80 13.81
CA PHE A 125 1.49 -5.45 12.53
C PHE A 125 2.59 -5.12 11.51
N PRO A 126 3.88 -5.33 11.82
CA PRO A 126 5.02 -4.92 10.98
C PRO A 126 5.04 -5.58 9.61
N GLU A 127 4.33 -6.68 9.44
CA GLU A 127 4.23 -7.42 8.18
C GLU A 127 3.16 -6.85 7.23
N HIS A 128 2.31 -5.92 7.68
CA HIS A 128 1.31 -5.25 6.85
C HIS A 128 1.91 -4.02 6.20
N LEU A 129 1.57 -3.79 4.93
CA LEU A 129 1.98 -2.59 4.22
C LEU A 129 1.22 -1.37 4.76
N ARG A 130 1.94 -0.33 5.12
CA ARG A 130 1.41 0.98 5.54
C ARG A 130 1.46 1.93 4.35
N LEU A 131 0.32 2.11 3.66
CA LEU A 131 0.23 2.93 2.47
C LEU A 131 -0.46 4.26 2.79
N LEU A 132 0.25 5.39 2.72
CA LEU A 132 -0.32 6.71 2.91
C LEU A 132 -1.00 7.20 1.62
N ASP A 133 -2.33 7.31 1.62
CA ASP A 133 -3.07 7.88 0.48
C ASP A 133 -3.04 9.41 0.56
N ALA A 134 -2.00 10.02 -0.01
CA ALA A 134 -1.73 11.46 0.09
C ALA A 134 -1.88 12.19 -1.24
N LYS A 135 -1.72 11.47 -2.36
CA LYS A 135 -1.76 12.01 -3.73
C LYS A 135 -0.84 13.24 -3.90
N ARG A 136 0.35 13.19 -3.26
CA ARG A 136 1.34 14.27 -3.30
C ARG A 136 1.93 14.41 -4.72
N GLY A 137 2.38 15.60 -5.05
CA GLY A 137 3.07 15.93 -6.28
C GLY A 137 3.38 17.42 -6.24
N ASP A 138 4.66 17.76 -6.36
CA ASP A 138 5.17 19.13 -6.37
C ASP A 138 6.56 19.11 -6.99
N ILE A 139 7.21 20.25 -7.13
CA ILE A 139 8.53 20.35 -7.74
C ILE A 139 9.62 20.71 -6.71
N GLY A 140 10.86 20.34 -7.03
CA GLY A 140 12.04 20.72 -6.26
C GLY A 140 11.97 20.35 -4.77
N ASP A 141 12.35 21.30 -3.92
CA ASP A 141 12.43 21.12 -2.47
C ASP A 141 11.07 20.78 -1.85
N THR A 142 9.97 21.30 -2.38
CA THR A 142 8.62 21.02 -1.89
C THR A 142 8.27 19.53 -2.06
N ALA A 143 8.61 18.92 -3.18
CA ALA A 143 8.46 17.47 -3.36
C ALA A 143 9.30 16.68 -2.35
N GLY A 144 10.52 17.16 -2.04
CA GLY A 144 11.38 16.62 -0.98
C GLY A 144 10.71 16.66 0.40
N MET A 145 10.07 17.79 0.75
CA MET A 145 9.36 17.93 2.03
C MET A 145 8.16 16.97 2.14
N TYR A 146 7.46 16.69 1.05
CA TYR A 146 6.41 15.67 1.04
C TYR A 146 6.96 14.24 1.19
N ALA A 147 8.18 13.97 0.73
CA ALA A 147 8.84 12.69 1.00
C ALA A 147 9.19 12.53 2.49
N VAL A 148 9.68 13.61 3.13
CA VAL A 148 9.91 13.67 4.59
C VAL A 148 8.60 13.48 5.35
N GLU A 149 7.52 14.16 4.96
CA GLU A 149 6.19 13.99 5.56
C GLU A 149 5.76 12.52 5.53
N ALA A 150 5.79 11.88 4.37
CA ALA A 150 5.28 10.52 4.21
C ALA A 150 6.16 9.48 4.89
N PHE A 151 7.47 9.54 4.68
CA PHE A 151 8.38 8.46 5.03
C PHE A 151 9.09 8.65 6.37
N ASP A 152 9.35 9.89 6.79
CA ASP A 152 10.07 10.14 8.04
C ASP A 152 9.10 10.50 9.17
N ARG A 153 8.07 11.33 8.90
CA ARG A 153 7.07 11.70 9.91
C ARG A 153 6.05 10.58 10.14
N TYR A 154 5.46 10.06 9.07
CA TYR A 154 4.42 9.03 9.17
C TYR A 154 4.95 7.60 9.06
N ASP A 155 6.23 7.40 8.77
CA ASP A 155 6.86 6.09 8.57
C ASP A 155 6.03 5.18 7.63
N ALA A 156 5.53 5.76 6.54
CA ALA A 156 4.79 5.01 5.53
C ALA A 156 5.74 4.11 4.71
N ASP A 157 5.30 2.91 4.37
CA ASP A 157 6.02 2.02 3.47
C ASP A 157 5.83 2.41 2.01
N ALA A 158 4.70 3.06 1.71
CA ALA A 158 4.38 3.59 0.40
C ALA A 158 3.44 4.81 0.50
N LEU A 159 3.41 5.61 -0.58
CA LEU A 159 2.43 6.69 -0.71
C LEU A 159 1.80 6.70 -2.10
N THR A 160 0.67 7.39 -2.25
CA THR A 160 0.11 7.73 -3.57
C THR A 160 0.61 9.10 -4.01
N ALA A 161 0.97 9.23 -5.31
CA ALA A 161 1.46 10.48 -5.89
C ALA A 161 0.79 10.81 -7.22
N ASN A 162 0.80 12.10 -7.57
CA ASN A 162 0.23 12.60 -8.81
C ASN A 162 1.36 12.85 -9.83
N PRO A 163 1.34 12.17 -11.00
CA PRO A 163 2.40 12.31 -12.00
C PRO A 163 2.22 13.53 -12.93
N TYR A 164 1.19 14.35 -12.74
CA TYR A 164 0.83 15.42 -13.67
C TYR A 164 1.95 16.44 -13.92
N LEU A 165 2.82 16.67 -12.92
CA LEU A 165 3.98 17.58 -13.04
C LEU A 165 5.21 16.94 -13.68
N GLY A 166 5.10 15.70 -14.17
CA GLY A 166 6.24 14.96 -14.72
C GLY A 166 7.08 14.25 -13.64
N PRO A 167 8.19 13.61 -14.05
CA PRO A 167 8.99 12.78 -13.16
C PRO A 167 9.63 13.55 -12.00
N GLU A 168 9.93 14.83 -12.16
CA GLU A 168 10.45 15.66 -11.07
C GLU A 168 9.46 15.74 -9.90
N GLY A 169 8.15 15.67 -10.18
CA GLY A 169 7.10 15.79 -9.17
C GLY A 169 7.03 14.62 -8.19
N PHE A 170 7.63 13.49 -8.51
CA PHE A 170 7.66 12.30 -7.65
C PHE A 170 9.07 11.71 -7.47
N ALA A 171 10.10 12.31 -8.06
CA ALA A 171 11.48 11.84 -7.95
C ALA A 171 11.97 11.62 -6.51
N PRO A 172 11.69 12.51 -5.52
CA PRO A 172 12.08 12.30 -4.13
C PRO A 172 11.44 11.06 -3.49
N PHE A 173 10.26 10.64 -3.97
CA PHE A 173 9.57 9.46 -3.45
C PHE A 173 10.24 8.18 -3.97
N VAL A 174 10.52 8.12 -5.28
CA VAL A 174 11.11 6.93 -5.90
C VAL A 174 12.61 6.81 -5.63
N ALA A 175 13.28 7.87 -5.20
CA ALA A 175 14.69 7.82 -4.82
C ALA A 175 14.96 6.89 -3.61
N ARG A 176 13.96 6.64 -2.79
CA ARG A 176 14.05 5.74 -1.63
C ARG A 176 13.62 4.33 -2.04
N ALA A 177 14.57 3.46 -2.37
CA ALA A 177 14.33 2.11 -2.87
C ALA A 177 13.59 1.17 -1.87
N ASP A 178 13.63 1.49 -0.58
CA ASP A 178 12.92 0.82 0.50
C ASP A 178 11.47 1.30 0.66
N ARG A 179 11.05 2.32 -0.09
CA ARG A 179 9.71 2.94 -0.04
C ARG A 179 9.03 2.90 -1.40
N GLY A 180 7.70 2.66 -1.40
CA GLY A 180 6.91 2.58 -2.62
C GLY A 180 6.24 3.90 -3.00
N CYS A 181 6.00 4.09 -4.31
CA CYS A 181 5.23 5.21 -4.83
C CYS A 181 4.19 4.71 -5.83
N PHE A 182 2.89 4.92 -5.52
CA PHE A 182 1.79 4.57 -6.41
C PHE A 182 1.32 5.81 -7.16
N LEU A 183 1.61 5.88 -8.46
CA LEU A 183 1.23 7.01 -9.32
C LEU A 183 -0.23 6.90 -9.76
N LEU A 184 -0.98 8.01 -9.70
CA LEU A 184 -2.31 8.08 -10.29
C LEU A 184 -2.22 7.80 -11.79
N CYS A 185 -2.96 6.79 -12.26
CA CYS A 185 -2.96 6.38 -13.66
C CYS A 185 -4.38 6.46 -14.24
N ARG A 186 -5.28 5.60 -13.78
CA ARG A 186 -6.71 5.63 -14.14
C ARG A 186 -7.54 5.58 -12.86
N THR A 187 -8.17 6.69 -12.51
CA THR A 187 -8.95 6.82 -11.26
C THR A 187 -10.41 6.44 -11.45
N SER A 188 -11.12 6.10 -10.37
CA SER A 188 -12.48 5.57 -10.41
C SER A 188 -13.59 6.63 -10.45
N ASN A 189 -13.26 7.92 -10.38
CA ASN A 189 -14.25 9.01 -10.39
C ASN A 189 -14.79 9.29 -11.81
N ALA A 190 -16.03 9.71 -11.90
CA ALA A 190 -16.74 9.93 -13.18
C ALA A 190 -16.03 10.91 -14.12
N GLY A 191 -15.36 11.96 -13.59
CA GLY A 191 -14.64 12.95 -14.39
C GLY A 191 -13.25 12.53 -14.85
N SER A 192 -12.79 11.31 -14.53
CA SER A 192 -11.43 10.86 -14.84
C SER A 192 -11.13 10.83 -16.34
N ASP A 193 -12.14 10.58 -17.16
CA ASP A 193 -11.98 10.43 -18.62
C ASP A 193 -11.59 11.74 -19.34
N VAL A 194 -11.96 12.88 -18.79
CA VAL A 194 -11.66 14.19 -19.38
C VAL A 194 -10.18 14.42 -19.64
N LEU A 195 -9.32 14.00 -18.69
CA LEU A 195 -7.88 14.11 -18.82
C LEU A 195 -7.23 12.76 -19.07
N GLN A 196 -7.57 11.76 -18.28
CA GLN A 196 -6.88 10.47 -18.29
C GLN A 196 -7.19 9.66 -19.55
N GLY A 197 -8.42 9.85 -20.12
CA GLY A 197 -8.82 9.27 -21.40
C GLY A 197 -8.38 10.07 -22.64
N HIS A 198 -7.82 11.27 -22.45
CA HIS A 198 -7.45 12.15 -23.57
C HIS A 198 -6.20 11.65 -24.32
N GLY A 199 -6.20 11.84 -25.65
CA GLY A 199 -5.09 11.52 -26.53
C GLY A 199 -5.16 10.14 -27.18
N ASP A 200 -4.23 9.87 -28.09
CA ASP A 200 -4.03 8.60 -28.77
C ASP A 200 -2.53 8.29 -28.83
N PRO A 201 -2.00 7.37 -27.99
CA PRO A 201 -2.73 6.65 -26.93
C PRO A 201 -3.20 7.56 -25.80
N PRO A 202 -4.25 7.16 -25.03
CA PRO A 202 -4.76 7.93 -23.91
C PRO A 202 -3.70 8.18 -22.84
N LEU A 203 -3.84 9.30 -22.09
CA LEU A 203 -2.87 9.71 -21.07
C LEU A 203 -2.57 8.61 -20.05
N PHE A 204 -3.58 7.84 -19.58
CA PHE A 204 -3.34 6.78 -18.61
C PHE A 204 -2.43 5.68 -19.17
N GLU A 205 -2.49 5.35 -20.46
CA GLU A 205 -1.58 4.39 -21.10
C GLU A 205 -0.16 4.94 -21.23
N GLN A 206 -0.04 6.23 -21.53
CA GLN A 206 1.28 6.90 -21.57
C GLN A 206 1.94 6.87 -20.19
N ILE A 207 1.18 7.15 -19.11
CA ILE A 207 1.66 7.04 -17.72
C ILE A 207 2.08 5.60 -17.40
N ALA A 208 1.23 4.62 -17.73
CA ALA A 208 1.53 3.21 -17.48
C ALA A 208 2.81 2.76 -18.21
N LYS A 209 2.99 3.17 -19.47
CA LYS A 209 4.18 2.88 -20.27
C LYS A 209 5.44 3.53 -19.69
N ALA A 210 5.37 4.82 -19.34
CA ALA A 210 6.49 5.54 -18.78
C ALA A 210 6.89 4.97 -17.41
N ALA A 211 5.91 4.66 -16.55
CA ALA A 211 6.14 4.04 -15.25
C ALA A 211 6.81 2.66 -15.38
N SER A 212 6.39 1.84 -16.37
CA SER A 212 6.96 0.51 -16.57
C SER A 212 8.37 0.52 -17.17
N SER A 213 8.70 1.50 -18.05
CA SER A 213 9.90 1.44 -18.88
C SER A 213 10.95 2.52 -18.58
N GLN A 214 10.56 3.65 -17.96
CA GLN A 214 11.44 4.81 -17.82
C GLN A 214 11.61 5.27 -16.36
N TRP A 215 10.55 5.24 -15.55
CA TRP A 215 10.54 5.89 -14.24
C TRP A 215 10.84 4.94 -13.07
N ASN A 216 10.88 3.63 -13.31
CA ASN A 216 10.95 2.59 -12.27
C ASN A 216 12.35 1.96 -12.12
N SER A 217 13.41 2.76 -12.17
CA SER A 217 14.78 2.26 -12.02
C SER A 217 15.03 1.54 -10.69
N ASN A 218 14.36 1.96 -9.63
CA ASN A 218 14.45 1.37 -8.30
C ASN A 218 13.40 0.27 -8.04
N ARG A 219 12.60 -0.13 -9.04
CA ARG A 219 11.54 -1.15 -8.90
C ARG A 219 10.62 -0.93 -7.71
N ASN A 220 10.28 0.32 -7.42
CA ASN A 220 9.46 0.73 -6.29
C ASN A 220 8.22 1.55 -6.69
N LEU A 221 7.92 1.58 -8.01
CA LEU A 221 6.69 2.18 -8.52
C LEU A 221 5.54 1.17 -8.58
N GLY A 222 4.35 1.69 -8.31
CA GLY A 222 3.06 1.07 -8.60
C GLY A 222 2.13 2.08 -9.27
N LEU A 223 0.95 1.64 -9.68
CA LEU A 223 -0.06 2.48 -10.31
C LEU A 223 -1.39 2.42 -9.56
N VAL A 224 -2.10 3.55 -9.50
CA VAL A 224 -3.50 3.58 -9.05
C VAL A 224 -4.39 3.38 -10.27
N ALA A 225 -5.13 2.26 -10.31
CA ALA A 225 -6.04 1.90 -11.38
C ALA A 225 -7.39 1.48 -10.81
N GLY A 226 -8.44 2.29 -11.03
CA GLY A 226 -9.77 2.08 -10.44
C GLY A 226 -10.48 0.84 -10.99
N ALA A 227 -11.27 0.19 -10.14
CA ALA A 227 -12.06 -1.00 -10.48
C ALA A 227 -13.30 -0.69 -11.35
N THR A 228 -13.67 0.57 -11.54
CA THR A 228 -14.87 0.96 -12.30
C THR A 228 -14.72 0.85 -13.81
N ASP A 229 -13.49 0.64 -14.30
CA ASP A 229 -13.16 0.47 -15.71
C ASP A 229 -12.23 -0.75 -15.87
N ALA A 230 -12.80 -1.94 -15.87
CA ALA A 230 -12.07 -3.21 -15.98
C ALA A 230 -11.29 -3.33 -17.30
N ALA A 231 -11.82 -2.75 -18.40
CA ALA A 231 -11.14 -2.75 -19.69
C ALA A 231 -9.86 -1.90 -19.65
N ALA A 232 -9.90 -0.70 -19.03
CA ALA A 232 -8.72 0.12 -18.83
C ALA A 232 -7.71 -0.57 -17.89
N LEU A 233 -8.18 -1.21 -16.82
CA LEU A 233 -7.34 -2.00 -15.91
C LEU A 233 -6.57 -3.10 -16.68
N GLY A 234 -7.25 -3.82 -17.57
CA GLY A 234 -6.62 -4.84 -18.42
C GLY A 234 -5.60 -4.25 -19.41
N ARG A 235 -5.86 -3.06 -19.96
CA ARG A 235 -4.87 -2.35 -20.80
C ARG A 235 -3.64 -1.95 -20.01
N ILE A 236 -3.83 -1.40 -18.81
CA ILE A 236 -2.73 -1.04 -17.90
C ILE A 236 -1.90 -2.28 -17.55
N ARG A 237 -2.53 -3.41 -17.21
CA ARG A 237 -1.81 -4.64 -16.89
C ARG A 237 -0.98 -5.16 -18.06
N ARG A 238 -1.48 -5.11 -19.30
CA ARG A 238 -0.70 -5.49 -20.49
C ARG A 238 0.49 -4.57 -20.75
N ILE A 239 0.36 -3.28 -20.49
CA ILE A 239 1.44 -2.28 -20.68
C ILE A 239 2.49 -2.38 -19.56
N ALA A 240 2.05 -2.64 -18.34
CA ALA A 240 2.86 -2.69 -17.13
C ALA A 240 2.65 -4.03 -16.39
N PRO A 241 3.15 -5.16 -16.96
CA PRO A 241 2.84 -6.51 -16.47
C PRO A 241 3.33 -6.75 -15.04
N ASP A 242 4.42 -6.14 -14.63
CA ASP A 242 5.07 -6.39 -13.34
C ASP A 242 4.69 -5.38 -12.24
N LEU A 243 4.17 -4.19 -12.60
CA LEU A 243 3.88 -3.15 -11.63
C LEU A 243 2.72 -3.55 -10.71
N PRO A 244 2.84 -3.31 -9.38
CA PRO A 244 1.71 -3.45 -8.47
C PRO A 244 0.65 -2.39 -8.77
N LEU A 245 -0.63 -2.79 -8.71
CA LEU A 245 -1.76 -1.90 -8.93
C LEU A 245 -2.54 -1.72 -7.62
N LEU A 246 -2.71 -0.47 -7.19
CA LEU A 246 -3.66 -0.10 -6.14
C LEU A 246 -5.02 0.13 -6.80
N VAL A 247 -6.01 -0.67 -6.41
CA VAL A 247 -7.31 -0.71 -7.08
C VAL A 247 -8.42 -0.27 -6.13
N PRO A 248 -8.74 1.04 -6.09
CA PRO A 248 -9.91 1.54 -5.39
C PRO A 248 -11.20 1.31 -6.20
N GLY A 249 -12.35 1.32 -5.49
CA GLY A 249 -13.67 1.36 -6.13
C GLY A 249 -14.42 0.04 -6.16
N ILE A 250 -13.93 -1.02 -5.51
CA ILE A 250 -14.67 -2.27 -5.37
C ILE A 250 -15.90 -2.07 -4.46
N GLY A 251 -17.03 -2.65 -4.85
CA GLY A 251 -18.29 -2.63 -4.11
C GLY A 251 -18.92 -1.26 -4.04
N ALA A 252 -18.53 -0.40 -3.11
CA ALA A 252 -19.17 0.89 -2.83
C ALA A 252 -19.21 1.88 -4.02
N GLN A 253 -18.37 1.69 -5.05
CA GLN A 253 -18.33 2.49 -6.27
C GLN A 253 -18.75 1.68 -7.52
N GLY A 254 -19.25 0.45 -7.35
CA GLY A 254 -19.78 -0.39 -8.42
C GLY A 254 -18.75 -1.25 -9.17
N GLY A 255 -17.48 -1.27 -8.73
CA GLY A 255 -16.47 -2.15 -9.31
C GLY A 255 -16.77 -3.63 -9.00
N ASP A 256 -16.68 -4.48 -10.02
CA ASP A 256 -16.81 -5.92 -9.91
C ASP A 256 -15.48 -6.55 -9.51
N LEU A 257 -15.50 -7.39 -8.48
CA LEU A 257 -14.30 -8.03 -7.94
C LEU A 257 -13.73 -9.09 -8.90
N ALA A 258 -14.58 -9.90 -9.51
CA ALA A 258 -14.14 -10.97 -10.41
C ALA A 258 -13.52 -10.39 -11.69
N GLU A 259 -14.16 -9.40 -12.30
CA GLU A 259 -13.63 -8.66 -13.45
C GLU A 259 -12.31 -7.94 -13.11
N THR A 260 -12.25 -7.33 -11.91
CA THR A 260 -11.02 -6.67 -11.45
C THR A 260 -9.85 -7.66 -11.35
N LEU A 261 -10.07 -8.83 -10.79
CA LEU A 261 -9.05 -9.87 -10.67
C LEU A 261 -8.68 -10.44 -12.03
N PHE A 262 -9.68 -10.75 -12.86
CA PHE A 262 -9.46 -11.31 -14.20
C PHE A 262 -8.59 -10.38 -15.07
N HIS A 263 -8.84 -9.08 -15.05
CA HIS A 263 -8.10 -8.11 -15.85
C HIS A 263 -6.82 -7.61 -15.19
N GLY A 264 -6.76 -7.60 -13.86
CA GLY A 264 -5.71 -6.90 -13.12
C GLY A 264 -4.68 -7.78 -12.44
N ALA A 265 -5.01 -9.04 -12.08
CA ALA A 265 -4.06 -9.91 -11.41
C ALA A 265 -2.90 -10.33 -12.35
N ARG A 266 -1.74 -10.55 -11.76
CA ARG A 266 -0.59 -11.14 -12.46
C ARG A 266 -0.78 -12.67 -12.58
N PRO A 267 0.00 -13.36 -13.46
CA PRO A 267 -0.06 -14.81 -13.59
C PRO A 267 0.23 -15.58 -12.27
N ASP A 268 0.99 -14.97 -11.35
CA ASP A 268 1.28 -15.54 -10.03
C ASP A 268 0.09 -15.44 -9.05
N GLY A 269 -1.03 -14.85 -9.47
CA GLY A 269 -2.24 -14.65 -8.67
C GLY A 269 -2.19 -13.44 -7.74
N PHE A 270 -1.13 -12.62 -7.82
CA PHE A 270 -0.96 -11.39 -7.05
C PHE A 270 -0.90 -10.15 -7.95
N GLY A 271 -0.26 -9.09 -7.48
CA GLY A 271 -0.05 -7.86 -8.25
C GLY A 271 -1.08 -6.77 -7.99
N LEU A 272 -2.04 -6.99 -7.09
CA LEU A 272 -3.07 -6.01 -6.73
C LEU A 272 -3.05 -5.69 -5.23
N LEU A 273 -3.43 -4.45 -4.92
CA LEU A 273 -3.88 -3.99 -3.60
C LEU A 273 -5.33 -3.53 -3.78
N ILE A 274 -6.28 -4.41 -3.46
CA ILE A 274 -7.72 -4.17 -3.64
C ILE A 274 -8.22 -3.36 -2.45
N ASN A 275 -8.45 -2.06 -2.66
CA ASN A 275 -8.81 -1.17 -1.57
C ASN A 275 -10.32 -1.19 -1.28
N SER A 276 -10.66 -1.55 -0.05
CA SER A 276 -12.00 -1.41 0.52
C SER A 276 -11.93 -0.53 1.77
N SER A 277 -12.63 0.60 1.78
CA SER A 277 -12.72 1.51 2.92
C SER A 277 -14.11 1.42 3.55
N ARG A 278 -15.06 2.23 3.04
CA ARG A 278 -16.40 2.40 3.64
C ARG A 278 -17.18 1.09 3.86
N GLY A 279 -17.03 0.12 2.95
CA GLY A 279 -17.69 -1.17 3.06
C GLY A 279 -17.18 -2.03 4.23
N VAL A 280 -15.97 -1.74 4.71
CA VAL A 280 -15.37 -2.42 5.86
C VAL A 280 -15.54 -1.58 7.11
N ILE A 281 -14.97 -0.36 7.15
CA ILE A 281 -14.87 0.42 8.40
C ILE A 281 -16.21 0.98 8.90
N TYR A 282 -17.23 1.00 8.06
CA TYR A 282 -18.58 1.46 8.39
C TYR A 282 -19.65 0.37 8.12
N ALA A 283 -19.27 -0.90 8.28
CA ALA A 283 -20.21 -2.03 8.15
C ALA A 283 -21.29 -2.02 9.24
N SER A 284 -21.02 -1.41 10.40
CA SER A 284 -21.99 -1.06 11.44
C SER A 284 -21.68 0.32 12.02
N SER A 285 -22.69 1.01 12.51
CA SER A 285 -22.56 2.25 13.30
C SER A 285 -22.75 2.03 14.81
N GLY A 286 -23.01 0.80 15.24
CA GLY A 286 -23.24 0.41 16.63
C GLY A 286 -21.96 0.08 17.40
N ALA A 287 -22.13 -0.40 18.61
CA ALA A 287 -21.03 -0.85 19.47
C ALA A 287 -20.29 -2.08 18.91
N ASP A 288 -20.90 -2.78 17.98
CA ASP A 288 -20.40 -3.95 17.27
C ASP A 288 -19.56 -3.59 16.02
N PHE A 289 -19.24 -2.32 15.80
CA PHE A 289 -18.59 -1.81 14.57
C PHE A 289 -17.30 -2.58 14.20
N ALA A 290 -16.48 -2.94 15.19
CA ALA A 290 -15.25 -3.67 14.97
C ALA A 290 -15.51 -5.12 14.50
N GLU A 291 -16.48 -5.81 15.10
CA GLU A 291 -16.88 -7.16 14.68
C GLU A 291 -17.52 -7.14 13.28
N ALA A 292 -18.38 -6.15 13.01
CA ALA A 292 -18.94 -5.96 11.68
C ALA A 292 -17.87 -5.70 10.62
N ALA A 293 -16.83 -4.91 10.94
CA ALA A 293 -15.68 -4.68 10.08
C ALA A 293 -14.89 -5.98 9.85
N ARG A 294 -14.70 -6.81 10.87
CA ARG A 294 -14.08 -8.13 10.75
C ARG A 294 -14.83 -9.01 9.75
N VAL A 295 -16.14 -9.13 9.91
CA VAL A 295 -16.99 -9.92 9.00
C VAL A 295 -16.89 -9.41 7.56
N ALA A 296 -16.95 -8.09 7.36
CA ALA A 296 -16.85 -7.48 6.03
C ALA A 296 -15.48 -7.69 5.38
N ALA A 297 -14.38 -7.57 6.15
CA ALA A 297 -13.03 -7.82 5.66
C ALA A 297 -12.83 -9.30 5.29
N GLN A 298 -13.31 -10.21 6.15
CA GLN A 298 -13.28 -11.66 5.90
C GLN A 298 -14.07 -12.04 4.64
N ALA A 299 -15.27 -11.50 4.46
CA ALA A 299 -16.08 -11.74 3.27
C ALA A 299 -15.37 -11.26 1.98
N THR A 300 -14.75 -10.07 2.02
CA THR A 300 -13.98 -9.54 0.89
C THR A 300 -12.75 -10.41 0.60
N HIS A 301 -12.02 -10.81 1.62
CA HIS A 301 -10.86 -11.71 1.49
C HIS A 301 -11.25 -13.06 0.86
N LEU A 302 -12.31 -13.70 1.35
CA LEU A 302 -12.83 -14.95 0.79
C LEU A 302 -13.30 -14.77 -0.66
N GLY A 303 -13.95 -13.66 -0.98
CA GLY A 303 -14.34 -13.34 -2.36
C GLY A 303 -13.14 -13.24 -3.31
N ILE A 304 -12.04 -12.62 -2.86
CA ILE A 304 -10.77 -12.57 -3.62
C ILE A 304 -10.25 -14.00 -3.88
N GLN A 305 -10.18 -14.84 -2.84
CA GLN A 305 -9.68 -16.21 -2.96
C GLN A 305 -10.54 -17.05 -3.91
N GLN A 306 -11.86 -16.96 -3.80
CA GLN A 306 -12.80 -17.69 -4.65
C GLN A 306 -12.68 -17.29 -6.12
N ALA A 307 -12.56 -15.99 -6.41
CA ALA A 307 -12.40 -15.50 -7.77
C ALA A 307 -11.06 -15.95 -8.38
N LEU A 308 -9.96 -15.91 -7.64
CA LEU A 308 -8.66 -16.43 -8.09
C LEU A 308 -8.71 -17.94 -8.37
N ALA A 309 -9.34 -18.71 -7.49
CA ALA A 309 -9.50 -20.15 -7.69
C ALA A 309 -10.34 -20.50 -8.94
N ALA A 310 -11.36 -19.67 -9.24
CA ALA A 310 -12.16 -19.82 -10.46
C ALA A 310 -11.32 -19.55 -11.73
N MET A 311 -10.50 -18.50 -11.71
CA MET A 311 -9.61 -18.16 -12.83
C MET A 311 -8.60 -19.29 -13.13
N THR A 312 -7.99 -19.88 -12.10
CA THR A 312 -7.03 -20.97 -12.25
C THR A 312 -7.68 -22.21 -12.94
N ARG A 313 -8.92 -22.51 -12.61
CA ARG A 313 -9.66 -23.64 -13.24
C ARG A 313 -9.98 -23.39 -14.71
N LEU A 314 -10.28 -22.15 -15.10
CA LEU A 314 -10.57 -21.78 -16.49
C LEU A 314 -9.31 -21.80 -17.37
N GLY A 315 -8.15 -21.47 -16.82
CA GLY A 315 -6.86 -21.51 -17.53
C GLY A 315 -6.24 -22.91 -17.66
N SER A 316 -6.82 -23.92 -16.98
CA SER A 316 -6.35 -25.32 -16.98
C SER A 316 -7.10 -26.21 -17.99
N ASN A 317 -8.14 -25.69 -18.65
CA ASN A 317 -8.88 -26.32 -19.72
C ASN A 317 -8.51 -25.74 -21.10
#